data_0d437d690fed998bd18c0400fbbf7fce
#
_entry.id   0d437d690fed998bd18c0400fbbf7fce
#
_cell.length_a   1.000
_cell.length_b   1.000
_cell.length_c   1.000
_cell.angle_alpha   90.00
_cell.angle_beta   90.00
_cell.angle_gamma   90.00
#
_symmetry.space_group_name_H-M   'P 1'
#
loop_
_entity.id
_entity.type
_entity.pdbx_description
1 polymer ?
#
loop_
_entity_poly.entity_id
_entity_poly.type
_entity_poly.pdbx_seq_one_letter_code
_entity_poly.pdbx_strand_id
1 'polypeptide(L)'
;MQPFFHGPQDFLIVARTRPRVSALVTGSIPTPLDRPVAKDELRDWREQVNMHVVRAAGFASEGYVRLKLASARAFIMRLLVQVCDVPEKSPLAHAIAAVVEAWATRRGFDYDPSAWENPLPESAKSQPVPRFAEFLQAFDVKYRERRLNFVIEGQNRLYELLDSDDYRGLDPGAVDRLKGAFYARLDDIRRRESEPNLGPGTRELARKLFRMPPSADEVKEIDTYANAFMDRHGEAINQLMHEIATALDLDGATSDLDGLIAGLDPKDWHHLARRYVMVNYLGFSFWDVLTFPMMAGRESGELNQILIDRISPQDVKVLKDFVDLASLKGSGFGRFGAFLSRKYRENDYLLGRLHALERLVDIICDCADVPNKGINITEIKKRGFLRVLDAEEAHLPESGSLIAALRARIAALK
;
A
#
# COMPACT_ATOMS: atom_id res chain seq x y z
N MET A 1 20.84 -6.41 0.98
CA MET A 1 19.53 -6.74 0.39
C MET A 1 19.38 -8.25 0.41
N GLN A 2 18.63 -8.80 1.35
CA GLN A 2 18.26 -10.22 1.28
C GLN A 2 17.07 -10.35 0.33
N PRO A 3 17.08 -11.33 -0.59
CA PRO A 3 15.98 -11.50 -1.52
C PRO A 3 14.70 -11.88 -0.76
N PHE A 4 13.56 -11.41 -1.24
CA PHE A 4 12.20 -11.66 -0.72
C PHE A 4 11.84 -13.16 -0.54
N PHE A 5 12.65 -14.04 -1.10
CA PHE A 5 12.51 -15.47 -1.04
C PHE A 5 13.76 -16.07 -0.39
N HIS A 6 13.59 -16.76 0.73
CA HIS A 6 14.70 -17.39 1.45
C HIS A 6 15.19 -18.71 0.82
N GLY A 7 14.65 -19.09 -0.35
CA GLY A 7 15.14 -20.24 -1.07
C GLY A 7 14.54 -20.42 -2.46
N PRO A 8 15.18 -21.21 -3.33
CA PRO A 8 14.68 -21.52 -4.69
C PRO A 8 13.30 -22.17 -4.70
N GLN A 9 12.90 -22.82 -3.62
CA GLN A 9 11.61 -23.50 -3.49
C GLN A 9 10.45 -22.50 -3.37
N ASP A 10 10.63 -21.39 -2.64
CA ASP A 10 9.62 -20.36 -2.48
C ASP A 10 9.34 -19.66 -3.80
N PHE A 11 10.38 -19.37 -4.58
CA PHE A 11 10.26 -18.81 -5.92
C PHE A 11 9.51 -19.74 -6.87
N LEU A 12 9.78 -21.04 -6.83
CA LEU A 12 9.13 -22.05 -7.68
C LEU A 12 7.64 -22.19 -7.34
N ILE A 13 7.24 -22.08 -6.08
CA ILE A 13 5.83 -22.13 -5.68
C ILE A 13 5.09 -20.92 -6.23
N VAL A 14 5.60 -19.72 -6.04
CA VAL A 14 4.98 -18.48 -6.53
C VAL A 14 4.93 -18.44 -8.05
N ALA A 15 6.01 -18.81 -8.73
CA ALA A 15 6.07 -18.84 -10.18
C ALA A 15 5.14 -19.89 -10.82
N ARG A 16 4.88 -21.02 -10.13
CA ARG A 16 4.01 -22.09 -10.61
C ARG A 16 2.53 -21.89 -10.26
N THR A 17 2.22 -21.19 -9.19
CA THR A 17 0.83 -20.97 -8.76
C THR A 17 0.13 -19.91 -9.61
N ARG A 18 0.81 -18.86 -10.04
CA ARG A 18 0.22 -17.78 -10.84
C ARG A 18 -0.47 -18.23 -12.13
N PRO A 19 0.13 -19.05 -12.99
CA PRO A 19 -0.55 -19.61 -14.18
C PRO A 19 -1.74 -20.49 -13.83
N ARG A 20 -1.67 -21.27 -12.75
CA ARG A 20 -2.78 -22.13 -12.29
C ARG A 20 -3.94 -21.32 -11.73
N VAL A 21 -3.66 -20.28 -10.96
CA VAL A 21 -4.66 -19.33 -10.47
C VAL A 21 -5.35 -18.63 -11.63
N SER A 22 -4.59 -18.20 -12.63
CA SER A 22 -5.15 -17.63 -13.86
C SER A 22 -6.10 -18.61 -14.57
N ALA A 23 -5.73 -19.89 -14.67
CA ALA A 23 -6.57 -20.92 -15.27
C ALA A 23 -7.88 -21.17 -14.50
N LEU A 24 -7.85 -21.13 -13.16
CA LEU A 24 -9.04 -21.30 -12.32
C LEU A 24 -10.02 -20.12 -12.49
N VAL A 25 -9.52 -18.90 -12.53
CA VAL A 25 -10.32 -17.70 -12.72
C VAL A 25 -10.85 -17.59 -14.16
N THR A 26 -10.08 -18.06 -15.12
CA THR A 26 -10.44 -18.01 -16.55
C THR A 26 -11.78 -18.67 -16.86
N GLY A 27 -12.14 -19.75 -16.16
CA GLY A 27 -13.44 -20.41 -16.30
C GLY A 27 -14.64 -19.60 -15.80
N SER A 28 -14.40 -18.59 -14.94
CA SER A 28 -15.46 -17.74 -14.35
C SER A 28 -15.71 -16.46 -15.17
N ILE A 29 -14.81 -16.11 -16.09
CA ILE A 29 -14.92 -14.90 -16.91
C ILE A 29 -15.38 -15.30 -18.33
N PRO A 30 -16.48 -14.73 -18.86
CA PRO A 30 -16.91 -15.01 -20.23
C PRO A 30 -15.82 -14.76 -21.26
N THR A 31 -15.79 -15.60 -22.29
CA THR A 31 -14.88 -15.47 -23.43
C THR A 31 -15.73 -15.46 -24.71
N PRO A 32 -15.53 -14.52 -25.64
CA PRO A 32 -14.63 -13.37 -25.58
C PRO A 32 -15.18 -12.22 -24.74
N LEU A 33 -14.31 -11.32 -24.26
CA LEU A 33 -14.65 -10.13 -23.48
C LEU A 33 -14.77 -8.91 -24.41
N ASP A 34 -15.65 -9.03 -25.42
CA ASP A 34 -15.75 -8.08 -26.54
C ASP A 34 -16.53 -6.81 -26.18
N ARG A 35 -17.25 -6.84 -25.07
CA ARG A 35 -18.04 -5.71 -24.59
C ARG A 35 -17.47 -5.11 -23.31
N PRO A 36 -17.82 -3.86 -23.00
CA PRO A 36 -17.57 -3.28 -21.67
C PRO A 36 -18.21 -4.15 -20.59
N VAL A 37 -17.55 -4.26 -19.44
CA VAL A 37 -18.07 -4.93 -18.24
C VAL A 37 -18.65 -3.88 -17.32
N ALA A 38 -19.88 -4.08 -16.85
CA ALA A 38 -20.49 -3.21 -15.87
C ALA A 38 -19.82 -3.39 -14.49
N LYS A 39 -19.77 -2.32 -13.69
CA LYS A 39 -19.20 -2.36 -12.33
C LYS A 39 -19.88 -3.44 -11.46
N ASP A 40 -21.21 -3.53 -11.50
CA ASP A 40 -21.97 -4.52 -10.74
C ASP A 40 -21.68 -5.96 -11.21
N GLU A 41 -21.49 -6.16 -12.52
CA GLU A 41 -21.11 -7.46 -13.07
C GLU A 41 -19.70 -7.88 -12.58
N LEU A 42 -18.74 -6.97 -12.57
CA LEU A 42 -17.40 -7.25 -12.04
C LEU A 42 -17.43 -7.55 -10.54
N ARG A 43 -18.24 -6.81 -9.78
CA ARG A 43 -18.50 -7.10 -8.36
C ARG A 43 -19.04 -8.50 -8.17
N ASP A 44 -20.07 -8.90 -8.93
CA ASP A 44 -20.69 -10.22 -8.83
C ASP A 44 -19.68 -11.33 -9.15
N TRP A 45 -18.84 -11.15 -10.16
CA TRP A 45 -17.75 -12.10 -10.46
C TRP A 45 -16.73 -12.17 -9.31
N ARG A 46 -16.35 -11.04 -8.72
CA ARG A 46 -15.43 -11.00 -7.59
C ARG A 46 -16.00 -11.75 -6.37
N GLU A 47 -17.26 -11.55 -6.07
CA GLU A 47 -17.95 -12.24 -4.99
C GLU A 47 -18.05 -13.75 -5.24
N GLN A 48 -18.39 -14.16 -6.46
CA GLN A 48 -18.39 -15.57 -6.85
C GLN A 48 -17.00 -16.20 -6.72
N VAL A 49 -15.94 -15.52 -7.19
CA VAL A 49 -14.58 -16.01 -7.04
C VAL A 49 -14.19 -16.11 -5.57
N ASN A 50 -14.50 -15.12 -4.75
CA ASN A 50 -14.24 -15.17 -3.32
C ASN A 50 -14.96 -16.37 -2.65
N MET A 51 -16.21 -16.63 -3.01
CA MET A 51 -16.96 -17.80 -2.52
C MET A 51 -16.33 -19.12 -2.96
N HIS A 52 -15.89 -19.21 -4.22
CA HIS A 52 -15.20 -20.41 -4.72
C HIS A 52 -13.86 -20.62 -4.00
N VAL A 53 -13.10 -19.55 -3.73
CA VAL A 53 -11.83 -19.63 -2.99
C VAL A 53 -12.05 -20.20 -1.60
N VAL A 54 -13.02 -19.68 -0.88
CA VAL A 54 -13.31 -20.13 0.48
C VAL A 54 -13.72 -21.62 0.48
N ARG A 55 -14.47 -22.06 -0.52
CA ARG A 55 -14.87 -23.47 -0.67
C ARG A 55 -13.72 -24.37 -1.10
N ALA A 56 -12.96 -23.95 -2.12
CA ALA A 56 -11.85 -24.75 -2.66
C ALA A 56 -10.67 -24.87 -1.66
N ALA A 57 -10.55 -23.91 -0.76
CA ALA A 57 -9.51 -23.93 0.25
C ALA A 57 -9.77 -24.92 1.39
N GLY A 58 -11.01 -25.44 1.56
CA GLY A 58 -11.38 -26.52 2.46
C GLY A 58 -10.56 -26.61 3.76
N PHE A 59 -9.72 -27.61 3.85
CA PHE A 59 -8.83 -27.85 4.99
C PHE A 59 -7.73 -26.78 5.18
N ALA A 60 -7.28 -26.12 4.11
CA ALA A 60 -6.28 -25.05 4.20
C ALA A 60 -6.91 -23.70 4.62
N SER A 61 -8.23 -23.56 4.56
CA SER A 61 -8.92 -22.29 4.82
C SER A 61 -8.98 -21.92 6.29
N GLU A 62 -9.00 -22.87 7.21
CA GLU A 62 -9.04 -22.58 8.64
C GLU A 62 -7.83 -21.75 9.08
N GLY A 63 -6.63 -22.21 8.78
CA GLY A 63 -5.40 -21.48 9.08
C GLY A 63 -5.35 -20.11 8.43
N TYR A 64 -5.76 -20.01 7.18
CA TYR A 64 -5.83 -18.76 6.45
C TYR A 64 -6.81 -17.76 7.09
N VAL A 65 -8.06 -18.19 7.40
CA VAL A 65 -9.05 -17.31 8.00
C VAL A 65 -8.63 -16.89 9.41
N ARG A 66 -8.12 -17.82 10.23
CA ARG A 66 -7.60 -17.50 11.58
C ARG A 66 -6.48 -16.45 11.54
N LEU A 67 -5.55 -16.59 10.61
CA LEU A 67 -4.46 -15.61 10.41
C LEU A 67 -4.99 -14.24 9.97
N LYS A 68 -5.99 -14.20 9.08
CA LYS A 68 -6.62 -12.95 8.67
C LYS A 68 -7.35 -12.26 9.83
N LEU A 69 -8.10 -13.01 10.63
CA LEU A 69 -8.76 -12.50 11.82
C LEU A 69 -7.74 -11.93 12.82
N ALA A 70 -6.67 -12.65 13.08
CA ALA A 70 -5.59 -12.18 13.95
C ALA A 70 -4.93 -10.90 13.40
N SER A 71 -4.67 -10.83 12.09
CA SER A 71 -4.10 -9.64 11.44
C SER A 71 -5.02 -8.43 11.55
N ALA A 72 -6.34 -8.61 11.31
CA ALA A 72 -7.31 -7.53 11.41
C ALA A 72 -7.49 -7.04 12.87
N ARG A 73 -7.51 -7.95 13.85
CA ARG A 73 -7.55 -7.59 15.28
C ARG A 73 -6.29 -6.83 15.70
N ALA A 74 -5.11 -7.30 15.28
CA ALA A 74 -3.85 -6.63 15.54
C ALA A 74 -3.80 -5.23 14.91
N PHE A 75 -4.43 -5.02 13.75
CA PHE A 75 -4.58 -3.71 13.14
C PHE A 75 -5.42 -2.78 14.03
N ILE A 76 -6.62 -3.21 14.45
CA ILE A 76 -7.49 -2.42 15.35
C ILE A 76 -6.75 -2.06 16.64
N MET A 77 -6.08 -3.04 17.24
CA MET A 77 -5.27 -2.82 18.46
C MET A 77 -4.22 -1.72 18.24
N ARG A 78 -3.40 -1.81 17.18
CA ARG A 78 -2.38 -0.80 16.87
C ARG A 78 -2.98 0.58 16.67
N LEU A 79 -4.10 0.67 15.93
CA LEU A 79 -4.79 1.93 15.71
C LEU A 79 -5.27 2.56 17.02
N LEU A 80 -5.87 1.78 17.92
CA LEU A 80 -6.32 2.25 19.23
C LEU A 80 -5.14 2.66 20.14
N VAL A 81 -4.05 1.91 20.12
CA VAL A 81 -2.80 2.24 20.84
C VAL A 81 -2.25 3.58 20.37
N GLN A 82 -2.22 3.83 19.06
CA GLN A 82 -1.81 5.12 18.48
C GLN A 82 -2.76 6.26 18.88
N VAL A 83 -4.07 6.05 18.75
CA VAL A 83 -5.10 7.04 19.11
C VAL A 83 -5.01 7.44 20.57
N CYS A 84 -4.73 6.49 21.45
CA CYS A 84 -4.62 6.73 22.90
C CYS A 84 -3.23 7.21 23.33
N ASP A 85 -2.27 7.32 22.40
CA ASP A 85 -0.87 7.70 22.67
C ASP A 85 -0.22 6.83 23.76
N VAL A 86 -0.38 5.51 23.61
CA VAL A 86 0.03 4.52 24.59
C VAL A 86 1.27 3.77 24.09
N PRO A 87 2.32 3.57 24.92
CA PRO A 87 3.45 2.75 24.55
C PRO A 87 3.03 1.30 24.24
N GLU A 88 3.48 0.74 23.11
CA GLU A 88 3.06 -0.61 22.62
C GLU A 88 3.23 -1.76 23.63
N LYS A 89 4.24 -1.67 24.49
CA LYS A 89 4.54 -2.71 25.51
C LYS A 89 4.00 -2.35 26.90
N SER A 90 3.07 -1.41 27.01
CA SER A 90 2.48 -0.98 28.29
C SER A 90 1.35 -1.92 28.73
N PRO A 91 1.02 -1.94 30.03
CA PRO A 91 -0.16 -2.64 30.55
C PRO A 91 -1.46 -2.24 29.83
N LEU A 92 -1.58 -0.96 29.47
CA LEU A 92 -2.76 -0.44 28.78
C LEU A 92 -2.85 -0.95 27.35
N ALA A 93 -1.73 -1.09 26.63
CA ALA A 93 -1.73 -1.70 25.30
C ALA A 93 -2.18 -3.16 25.34
N HIS A 94 -1.75 -3.91 26.35
CA HIS A 94 -2.22 -5.29 26.56
C HIS A 94 -3.73 -5.33 26.90
N ALA A 95 -4.21 -4.38 27.69
CA ALA A 95 -5.64 -4.26 28.01
C ALA A 95 -6.47 -3.94 26.75
N ILE A 96 -6.02 -3.02 25.90
CA ILE A 96 -6.66 -2.72 24.60
C ILE A 96 -6.73 -3.98 23.76
N ALA A 97 -5.65 -4.75 23.65
CA ALA A 97 -5.61 -6.00 22.89
C ALA A 97 -6.64 -7.01 23.42
N ALA A 98 -6.68 -7.23 24.73
CA ALA A 98 -7.62 -8.15 25.35
C ALA A 98 -9.09 -7.71 25.18
N VAL A 99 -9.37 -6.40 25.26
CA VAL A 99 -10.71 -5.85 25.03
C VAL A 99 -11.15 -6.04 23.57
N VAL A 100 -10.25 -5.81 22.60
CA VAL A 100 -10.53 -6.05 21.17
C VAL A 100 -10.85 -7.52 20.92
N GLU A 101 -10.10 -8.44 21.54
CA GLU A 101 -10.32 -9.87 21.45
C GLU A 101 -11.68 -10.27 22.06
N ALA A 102 -11.95 -9.83 23.30
CA ALA A 102 -13.22 -10.09 23.97
C ALA A 102 -14.42 -9.52 23.21
N TRP A 103 -14.29 -8.35 22.62
CA TRP A 103 -15.31 -7.75 21.75
C TRP A 103 -15.57 -8.62 20.52
N ALA A 104 -14.52 -9.04 19.82
CA ALA A 104 -14.65 -9.84 18.62
C ALA A 104 -15.32 -11.20 18.91
N THR A 105 -14.91 -11.87 19.99
CA THR A 105 -15.50 -13.12 20.43
C THR A 105 -16.99 -12.97 20.81
N ARG A 106 -17.34 -11.94 21.59
CA ARG A 106 -18.75 -11.66 21.95
C ARG A 106 -19.65 -11.34 20.75
N ARG A 107 -19.05 -10.80 19.70
CA ARG A 107 -19.75 -10.53 18.42
C ARG A 107 -19.86 -11.75 17.52
N GLY A 108 -19.23 -12.87 17.88
CA GLY A 108 -19.19 -14.08 17.07
C GLY A 108 -18.35 -13.93 15.81
N PHE A 109 -17.28 -13.12 15.88
CA PHE A 109 -16.33 -12.90 14.78
C PHE A 109 -15.20 -13.91 14.76
N ASP A 110 -15.27 -14.95 15.61
CA ASP A 110 -14.37 -16.08 15.55
C ASP A 110 -14.65 -16.98 14.35
N TYR A 111 -13.62 -17.70 13.91
CA TYR A 111 -13.79 -18.67 12.86
C TYR A 111 -14.72 -19.81 13.33
N ASP A 112 -15.81 -20.00 12.62
CA ASP A 112 -16.75 -21.07 12.85
C ASP A 112 -16.75 -22.03 11.64
N PRO A 113 -16.15 -23.24 11.77
CA PRO A 113 -16.14 -24.20 10.68
C PRO A 113 -17.55 -24.67 10.28
N SER A 114 -18.51 -24.70 11.22
CA SER A 114 -19.87 -25.15 10.94
C SER A 114 -20.59 -24.26 9.93
N ALA A 115 -20.17 -23.00 9.81
CA ALA A 115 -20.69 -22.07 8.81
C ALA A 115 -20.45 -22.51 7.35
N TRP A 116 -19.56 -23.52 7.14
CA TRP A 116 -19.16 -24.01 5.81
C TRP A 116 -19.51 -25.48 5.55
N GLU A 117 -19.99 -26.21 6.56
CA GLU A 117 -20.24 -27.65 6.49
C GLU A 117 -21.43 -28.03 5.60
N ASN A 118 -22.35 -27.11 5.37
CA ASN A 118 -23.46 -27.38 4.48
C ASN A 118 -23.04 -27.15 3.02
N PRO A 119 -23.10 -28.21 2.15
CA PRO A 119 -22.96 -28.00 0.72
C PRO A 119 -24.03 -27.01 0.27
N LEU A 120 -23.61 -25.87 -0.23
CA LEU A 120 -24.54 -24.83 -0.69
C LEU A 120 -25.42 -25.42 -1.79
N PRO A 121 -26.73 -25.32 -1.70
CA PRO A 121 -27.63 -25.62 -2.81
C PRO A 121 -27.27 -24.71 -4.00
N GLU A 122 -27.57 -25.15 -5.21
CA GLU A 122 -27.34 -24.35 -6.43
C GLU A 122 -27.95 -22.92 -6.38
N SER A 123 -28.89 -22.71 -5.46
CA SER A 123 -29.53 -21.41 -5.17
C SER A 123 -28.77 -20.53 -4.16
N ALA A 124 -27.48 -20.68 -4.00
CA ALA A 124 -26.63 -20.07 -2.95
C ALA A 124 -26.63 -18.51 -2.85
N LYS A 125 -27.46 -17.82 -3.61
CA LYS A 125 -27.63 -16.36 -3.52
C LYS A 125 -28.27 -15.85 -2.22
N SER A 126 -28.71 -16.73 -1.32
CA SER A 126 -29.46 -16.37 -0.11
C SER A 126 -28.88 -16.87 1.22
N GLN A 127 -27.66 -17.40 1.25
CA GLN A 127 -27.09 -17.79 2.55
C GLN A 127 -26.51 -16.56 3.28
N PRO A 128 -26.75 -16.42 4.59
CA PRO A 128 -26.18 -15.34 5.37
C PRO A 128 -24.65 -15.43 5.34
N VAL A 129 -24.01 -14.28 5.15
CA VAL A 129 -22.55 -14.17 5.23
C VAL A 129 -22.12 -14.55 6.65
N PRO A 130 -21.13 -15.44 6.85
CA PRO A 130 -20.63 -15.75 8.17
C PRO A 130 -20.12 -14.50 8.89
N ARG A 131 -20.36 -14.39 10.18
CA ARG A 131 -20.00 -13.19 10.96
C ARG A 131 -18.51 -12.83 10.91
N PHE A 132 -17.64 -13.83 10.88
CA PHE A 132 -16.21 -13.57 10.71
C PHE A 132 -15.88 -12.94 9.33
N ALA A 133 -16.67 -13.24 8.29
CA ALA A 133 -16.48 -12.61 6.99
C ALA A 133 -16.95 -11.15 6.99
N GLU A 134 -18.05 -10.82 7.72
CA GLU A 134 -18.45 -9.43 7.96
C GLU A 134 -17.34 -8.63 8.65
N PHE A 135 -16.71 -9.23 9.67
CA PHE A 135 -15.57 -8.61 10.34
C PHE A 135 -14.39 -8.35 9.39
N LEU A 136 -14.03 -9.33 8.56
CA LEU A 136 -12.96 -9.18 7.58
C LEU A 136 -13.31 -8.16 6.48
N GLN A 137 -14.57 -8.06 6.08
CA GLN A 137 -15.02 -7.00 5.17
C GLN A 137 -14.78 -5.63 5.76
N ALA A 138 -15.06 -5.43 7.03
CA ALA A 138 -14.95 -4.14 7.70
C ALA A 138 -13.51 -3.76 8.09
N PHE A 139 -12.64 -4.73 8.42
CA PHE A 139 -11.36 -4.44 9.09
C PHE A 139 -10.12 -5.04 8.45
N ASP A 140 -10.23 -5.91 7.42
CA ASP A 140 -9.05 -6.50 6.77
C ASP A 140 -8.43 -5.56 5.74
N VAL A 141 -7.83 -4.48 6.22
CA VAL A 141 -7.14 -3.46 5.41
C VAL A 141 -5.97 -4.09 4.65
N LYS A 142 -5.22 -4.98 5.32
CA LYS A 142 -4.02 -5.61 4.74
C LYS A 142 -4.34 -6.50 3.53
N TYR A 143 -5.51 -7.09 3.47
CA TYR A 143 -5.97 -7.81 2.28
C TYR A 143 -6.12 -6.88 1.06
N ARG A 144 -6.68 -5.66 1.28
CA ARG A 144 -6.84 -4.65 0.21
C ARG A 144 -5.49 -4.15 -0.27
N GLU A 145 -4.57 -3.91 0.66
CA GLU A 145 -3.20 -3.51 0.34
C GLU A 145 -2.47 -4.58 -0.48
N ARG A 146 -2.52 -5.84 -0.06
CA ARG A 146 -1.90 -6.96 -0.80
C ARG A 146 -2.52 -7.14 -2.19
N ARG A 147 -3.86 -6.96 -2.32
CA ARG A 147 -4.55 -7.03 -3.63
C ARG A 147 -4.04 -5.94 -4.57
N LEU A 148 -3.92 -4.70 -4.10
CA LEU A 148 -3.41 -3.60 -4.91
C LEU A 148 -1.95 -3.84 -5.33
N ASN A 149 -1.09 -4.28 -4.44
CA ASN A 149 0.28 -4.65 -4.79
C ASN A 149 0.34 -5.75 -5.85
N PHE A 150 -0.54 -6.75 -5.75
CA PHE A 150 -0.61 -7.85 -6.72
C PHE A 150 -1.04 -7.37 -8.12
N VAL A 151 -2.05 -6.50 -8.21
CA VAL A 151 -2.47 -5.98 -9.52
C VAL A 151 -1.45 -5.00 -10.10
N ILE A 152 -0.76 -4.20 -9.27
CA ILE A 152 0.36 -3.35 -9.70
C ILE A 152 1.50 -4.19 -10.29
N GLU A 153 1.86 -5.28 -9.65
CA GLU A 153 2.84 -6.23 -10.18
C GLU A 153 2.36 -6.86 -11.51
N GLY A 154 1.05 -7.14 -11.61
CA GLY A 154 0.43 -7.58 -12.86
C GLY A 154 0.65 -6.58 -14.00
N GLN A 155 0.58 -5.27 -13.73
CA GLN A 155 0.86 -4.25 -14.76
C GLN A 155 2.34 -4.26 -15.20
N ASN A 156 3.28 -4.52 -14.30
CA ASN A 156 4.69 -4.65 -14.68
C ASN A 156 4.89 -5.79 -15.69
N ARG A 157 4.21 -6.93 -15.49
CA ARG A 157 4.24 -8.04 -16.44
C ARG A 157 3.53 -7.74 -17.74
N LEU A 158 2.46 -6.94 -17.70
CA LEU A 158 1.77 -6.51 -18.92
C LEU A 158 2.72 -5.69 -19.80
N TYR A 159 3.59 -4.87 -19.21
CA TYR A 159 4.65 -4.17 -19.95
C TYR A 159 5.59 -5.12 -20.71
N GLU A 160 5.98 -6.23 -20.08
CA GLU A 160 6.84 -7.23 -20.71
C GLU A 160 6.15 -7.93 -21.91
N LEU A 161 4.81 -7.90 -21.93
CA LEU A 161 3.99 -8.53 -22.96
C LEU A 161 3.64 -7.59 -24.13
N LEU A 162 3.90 -6.28 -24.03
CA LEU A 162 3.49 -5.30 -25.05
C LEU A 162 4.07 -5.58 -26.44
N ASP A 163 5.25 -6.20 -26.50
CA ASP A 163 5.91 -6.57 -27.76
C ASP A 163 5.37 -7.87 -28.37
N SER A 164 4.53 -8.61 -27.64
CA SER A 164 3.94 -9.84 -28.13
C SER A 164 2.75 -9.58 -29.07
N ASP A 165 2.47 -10.54 -29.97
CA ASP A 165 1.39 -10.40 -30.96
C ASP A 165 0.02 -10.19 -30.30
N ASP A 166 -0.23 -10.84 -29.16
CA ASP A 166 -1.51 -10.79 -28.43
C ASP A 166 -1.81 -9.40 -27.83
N TYR A 167 -0.78 -8.60 -27.56
CA TYR A 167 -0.90 -7.29 -26.93
C TYR A 167 -0.42 -6.14 -27.82
N ARG A 168 -0.11 -6.44 -29.07
CA ARG A 168 0.29 -5.44 -30.07
C ARG A 168 -0.77 -4.37 -30.24
N GLY A 169 -0.36 -3.11 -30.13
CA GLY A 169 -1.25 -1.93 -30.25
C GLY A 169 -1.87 -1.43 -28.95
N LEU A 170 -1.60 -2.09 -27.81
CA LEU A 170 -1.93 -1.50 -26.50
C LEU A 170 -1.00 -0.32 -26.23
N ASP A 171 -1.58 0.85 -25.93
CA ASP A 171 -0.84 2.05 -25.58
C ASP A 171 -0.10 1.88 -24.23
N PRO A 172 1.24 1.93 -24.19
CA PRO A 172 1.99 1.91 -22.93
C PRO A 172 1.55 3.02 -21.96
N GLY A 173 1.16 4.19 -22.49
CA GLY A 173 0.63 5.29 -21.68
C GLY A 173 -0.70 4.94 -20.99
N ALA A 174 -1.54 4.09 -21.60
CA ALA A 174 -2.75 3.59 -20.95
C ALA A 174 -2.42 2.68 -19.77
N VAL A 175 -1.41 1.81 -19.92
CA VAL A 175 -0.92 0.95 -18.83
C VAL A 175 -0.34 1.78 -17.69
N ASP A 176 0.43 2.83 -18.01
CA ASP A 176 0.98 3.77 -17.01
C ASP A 176 -0.13 4.50 -16.24
N ARG A 177 -1.14 5.00 -16.94
CA ARG A 177 -2.29 5.67 -16.29
C ARG A 177 -3.02 4.72 -15.33
N LEU A 178 -3.27 3.49 -15.74
CA LEU A 178 -3.93 2.50 -14.89
C LEU A 178 -3.07 2.15 -13.66
N LYS A 179 -1.78 1.94 -13.87
CA LYS A 179 -0.83 1.67 -12.79
C LYS A 179 -0.76 2.83 -11.81
N GLY A 180 -0.72 4.07 -12.30
CA GLY A 180 -0.79 5.28 -11.47
C GLY A 180 -2.10 5.36 -10.66
N ALA A 181 -3.22 4.96 -11.27
CA ALA A 181 -4.50 4.90 -10.58
C ALA A 181 -4.52 3.81 -9.47
N PHE A 182 -3.84 2.67 -9.65
CA PHE A 182 -3.69 1.68 -8.59
C PHE A 182 -2.81 2.17 -7.44
N TYR A 183 -1.72 2.87 -7.73
CA TYR A 183 -0.90 3.50 -6.68
C TYR A 183 -1.70 4.53 -5.88
N ALA A 184 -2.51 5.35 -6.53
CA ALA A 184 -3.37 6.30 -5.83
C ALA A 184 -4.36 5.62 -4.87
N ARG A 185 -4.90 4.44 -5.23
CA ARG A 185 -5.76 3.63 -4.35
C ARG A 185 -4.98 2.99 -3.21
N LEU A 186 -3.75 2.57 -3.47
CA LEU A 186 -2.85 2.03 -2.43
C LEU A 186 -2.53 3.10 -1.38
N ASP A 187 -2.23 4.31 -1.82
CA ASP A 187 -1.98 5.44 -0.93
C ASP A 187 -3.25 5.86 -0.17
N ASP A 188 -4.43 5.72 -0.79
CA ASP A 188 -5.70 5.94 -0.10
C ASP A 188 -5.94 4.90 1.01
N ILE A 189 -5.72 3.61 0.73
CA ILE A 189 -5.82 2.55 1.75
C ILE A 189 -4.86 2.83 2.91
N ARG A 190 -3.62 3.22 2.63
CA ARG A 190 -2.62 3.56 3.68
C ARG A 190 -3.03 4.77 4.51
N ARG A 191 -3.65 5.78 3.90
CA ARG A 191 -4.19 6.92 4.66
C ARG A 191 -5.32 6.50 5.59
N ARG A 192 -6.19 5.59 5.14
CA ARG A 192 -7.31 5.06 5.95
C ARG A 192 -6.84 4.27 7.17
N GLU A 193 -5.65 3.66 7.13
CA GLU A 193 -5.03 2.97 8.26
C GLU A 193 -4.55 3.90 9.38
N SER A 194 -4.41 5.18 9.11
CA SER A 194 -3.78 6.11 10.03
C SER A 194 -4.76 6.74 11.03
N GLU A 195 -4.29 7.09 12.22
CA GLU A 195 -5.07 7.80 13.24
C GLU A 195 -5.77 9.06 12.71
N PRO A 196 -5.14 9.92 11.88
CA PRO A 196 -5.79 11.12 11.36
C PRO A 196 -7.07 10.87 10.55
N ASN A 197 -7.24 9.65 10.01
CA ASN A 197 -8.47 9.29 9.29
C ASN A 197 -9.69 9.19 10.22
N LEU A 198 -9.49 8.98 11.51
CA LEU A 198 -10.58 8.95 12.49
C LEU A 198 -11.04 10.37 12.84
N GLY A 199 -12.36 10.56 12.90
CA GLY A 199 -12.96 11.80 13.33
C GLY A 199 -12.54 12.20 14.76
N PRO A 200 -12.58 13.50 15.11
CA PRO A 200 -12.22 13.95 16.45
C PRO A 200 -13.04 13.27 17.56
N GLY A 201 -14.36 13.09 17.33
CA GLY A 201 -15.26 12.41 18.28
C GLY A 201 -14.88 10.96 18.53
N THR A 202 -14.54 10.22 17.48
CA THR A 202 -14.10 8.81 17.57
C THR A 202 -12.81 8.68 18.36
N ARG A 203 -11.85 9.57 18.11
CA ARG A 203 -10.59 9.62 18.88
C ARG A 203 -10.82 9.97 20.34
N GLU A 204 -11.71 10.93 20.61
CA GLU A 204 -12.06 11.30 22.00
C GLU A 204 -12.76 10.14 22.72
N LEU A 205 -13.69 9.44 22.05
CA LEU A 205 -14.36 8.25 22.59
C LEU A 205 -13.34 7.18 22.96
N ALA A 206 -12.40 6.86 22.08
CA ALA A 206 -11.33 5.89 22.35
C ALA A 206 -10.49 6.31 23.57
N ARG A 207 -10.00 7.56 23.62
CA ARG A 207 -9.21 8.09 24.74
C ARG A 207 -9.98 8.09 26.05
N LYS A 208 -11.29 8.33 26.03
CA LYS A 208 -12.15 8.29 27.23
C LYS A 208 -12.31 6.87 27.73
N LEU A 209 -12.52 5.91 26.85
CA LEU A 209 -12.69 4.47 27.19
C LEU A 209 -11.38 3.90 27.78
N PHE A 210 -10.25 4.17 27.16
CA PHE A 210 -8.95 3.63 27.55
C PHE A 210 -8.10 4.64 28.36
N ARG A 211 -8.75 5.45 29.19
CA ARG A 211 -8.06 6.49 29.96
C ARG A 211 -7.20 5.93 31.08
N MET A 212 -7.64 4.87 31.72
CA MET A 212 -6.98 4.32 32.92
C MET A 212 -6.36 2.96 32.59
N PRO A 213 -5.07 2.78 32.90
CA PRO A 213 -4.44 1.47 32.77
C PRO A 213 -5.01 0.50 33.81
N PRO A 214 -5.01 -0.82 33.49
CA PRO A 214 -5.36 -1.83 34.47
C PRO A 214 -4.33 -1.84 35.64
N SER A 215 -4.79 -2.24 36.82
CA SER A 215 -3.90 -2.49 37.96
C SER A 215 -2.98 -3.70 37.72
N ALA A 216 -1.93 -3.84 38.53
CA ALA A 216 -0.99 -4.94 38.40
C ALA A 216 -1.66 -6.33 38.57
N ASP A 217 -2.72 -6.43 39.36
CA ASP A 217 -3.46 -7.68 39.53
C ASP A 217 -4.43 -7.95 38.36
N GLU A 218 -5.06 -6.93 37.81
CA GLU A 218 -5.87 -7.03 36.60
C GLU A 218 -5.04 -7.43 35.38
N VAL A 219 -3.77 -7.03 35.29
CA VAL A 219 -2.86 -7.48 34.22
C VAL A 219 -2.59 -8.99 34.28
N LYS A 220 -2.55 -9.58 35.47
CA LYS A 220 -2.37 -11.04 35.64
C LYS A 220 -3.60 -11.83 35.19
N GLU A 221 -4.78 -11.23 35.28
CA GLU A 221 -6.05 -11.80 34.90
C GLU A 221 -6.70 -10.99 33.77
N ILE A 222 -5.94 -10.74 32.72
CA ILE A 222 -6.29 -9.79 31.66
C ILE A 222 -7.61 -10.15 30.95
N ASP A 223 -7.92 -11.42 30.80
CA ASP A 223 -9.17 -11.89 30.17
C ASP A 223 -10.37 -11.58 31.07
N THR A 224 -10.22 -11.72 32.39
CA THR A 224 -11.23 -11.36 33.37
C THR A 224 -11.48 -9.86 33.35
N TYR A 225 -10.40 -9.05 33.30
CA TYR A 225 -10.49 -7.60 33.14
C TYR A 225 -11.23 -7.22 31.85
N ALA A 226 -10.84 -7.80 30.71
CA ALA A 226 -11.44 -7.50 29.41
C ALA A 226 -12.94 -7.84 29.39
N ASN A 227 -13.34 -8.95 29.96
CA ASN A 227 -14.76 -9.33 30.08
C ASN A 227 -15.55 -8.37 30.97
N ALA A 228 -15.02 -8.01 32.14
CA ALA A 228 -15.64 -7.01 33.03
C ALA A 228 -15.69 -5.61 32.39
N PHE A 229 -14.69 -5.26 31.58
CA PHE A 229 -14.68 -4.03 30.79
C PHE A 229 -15.81 -4.03 29.75
N MET A 230 -15.97 -5.14 29.03
CA MET A 230 -17.04 -5.31 28.04
C MET A 230 -18.44 -5.29 28.68
N ASP A 231 -18.60 -5.83 29.89
CA ASP A 231 -19.88 -5.75 30.62
C ASP A 231 -20.27 -4.31 30.93
N ARG A 232 -19.29 -3.49 31.27
CA ARG A 232 -19.50 -2.06 31.63
C ARG A 232 -19.59 -1.13 30.42
N HIS A 233 -18.85 -1.41 29.36
CA HIS A 233 -18.63 -0.46 28.27
C HIS A 233 -18.95 -1.05 26.87
N GLY A 234 -19.60 -2.22 26.80
CA GLY A 234 -19.80 -2.94 25.54
C GLY A 234 -20.52 -2.15 24.46
N GLU A 235 -21.52 -1.33 24.82
CA GLU A 235 -22.21 -0.47 23.84
C GLU A 235 -21.28 0.62 23.28
N ALA A 236 -20.47 1.26 24.14
CA ALA A 236 -19.54 2.27 23.72
C ALA A 236 -18.39 1.69 22.86
N ILE A 237 -17.95 0.46 23.15
CA ILE A 237 -17.00 -0.27 22.30
C ILE A 237 -17.64 -0.61 20.95
N ASN A 238 -18.89 -1.08 20.92
CA ASN A 238 -19.59 -1.33 19.65
C ASN A 238 -19.69 -0.06 18.80
N GLN A 239 -20.03 1.07 19.43
CA GLN A 239 -20.06 2.37 18.75
C GLN A 239 -18.67 2.73 18.20
N LEU A 240 -17.62 2.64 19.01
CA LEU A 240 -16.25 2.91 18.60
C LEU A 240 -15.82 2.08 17.40
N MET A 241 -16.08 0.78 17.44
CA MET A 241 -15.74 -0.13 16.34
C MET A 241 -16.54 0.15 15.06
N HIS A 242 -17.82 0.52 15.20
CA HIS A 242 -18.63 0.95 14.07
C HIS A 242 -18.10 2.24 13.44
N GLU A 243 -17.73 3.22 14.25
CA GLU A 243 -17.14 4.47 13.75
C GLU A 243 -15.79 4.24 13.07
N ILE A 244 -14.96 3.34 13.61
CA ILE A 244 -13.69 2.94 12.96
C ILE A 244 -13.98 2.27 11.62
N ALA A 245 -14.90 1.30 11.55
CA ALA A 245 -15.26 0.63 10.30
C ALA A 245 -15.80 1.61 9.25
N THR A 246 -16.62 2.58 9.69
CA THR A 246 -17.16 3.64 8.82
C THR A 246 -16.04 4.56 8.30
N ALA A 247 -15.07 4.92 9.14
CA ALA A 247 -13.95 5.74 8.72
C ALA A 247 -13.00 5.01 7.77
N LEU A 248 -12.82 3.71 7.94
CA LEU A 248 -12.06 2.86 7.01
C LEU A 248 -12.73 2.74 5.65
N ASP A 249 -14.06 2.64 5.60
CA ASP A 249 -14.86 2.52 4.36
C ASP A 249 -14.22 1.57 3.32
N LEU A 250 -13.89 0.34 3.76
CA LEU A 250 -13.19 -0.62 2.91
C LEU A 250 -14.07 -1.17 1.78
N ASP A 251 -15.39 -1.16 1.94
CA ASP A 251 -16.31 -1.53 0.89
C ASP A 251 -16.41 -0.46 -0.20
N GLY A 252 -16.42 0.83 0.19
CA GLY A 252 -16.32 1.95 -0.74
C GLY A 252 -15.01 1.89 -1.54
N ALA A 253 -13.87 1.70 -0.87
CA ALA A 253 -12.58 1.54 -1.53
C ALA A 253 -12.53 0.35 -2.50
N THR A 254 -13.17 -0.78 -2.15
CA THR A 254 -13.27 -1.96 -3.04
C THR A 254 -14.17 -1.66 -4.23
N SER A 255 -15.30 -0.98 -4.01
CA SER A 255 -16.24 -0.54 -5.04
C SER A 255 -15.61 0.44 -6.04
N ASP A 256 -14.74 1.33 -5.57
CA ASP A 256 -13.99 2.25 -6.43
C ASP A 256 -12.96 1.52 -7.30
N LEU A 257 -12.35 0.49 -6.76
CA LEU A 257 -11.44 -0.37 -7.52
C LEU A 257 -12.18 -1.21 -8.57
N ASP A 258 -13.36 -1.76 -8.23
CA ASP A 258 -14.25 -2.42 -9.18
C ASP A 258 -14.61 -1.45 -10.33
N GLY A 259 -14.97 -0.21 -10.00
CA GLY A 259 -15.30 0.82 -10.98
C GLY A 259 -14.13 1.20 -11.90
N LEU A 260 -12.92 1.30 -11.35
CA LEU A 260 -11.72 1.58 -12.12
C LEU A 260 -11.44 0.49 -13.16
N ILE A 261 -11.53 -0.78 -12.75
CA ILE A 261 -11.23 -1.92 -13.63
C ILE A 261 -12.35 -2.16 -14.65
N ALA A 262 -13.61 -2.03 -14.25
CA ALA A 262 -14.75 -2.12 -15.15
C ALA A 262 -14.75 -0.99 -16.19
N GLY A 263 -14.28 0.19 -15.83
CA GLY A 263 -14.20 1.38 -16.68
C GLY A 263 -13.09 1.39 -17.74
N LEU A 264 -12.35 0.29 -17.93
CA LEU A 264 -11.33 0.21 -18.98
C LEU A 264 -11.97 0.30 -20.38
N ASP A 265 -11.74 1.45 -21.05
CA ASP A 265 -12.35 1.74 -22.36
C ASP A 265 -11.88 0.73 -23.41
N PRO A 266 -12.79 0.05 -24.13
CA PRO A 266 -12.43 -0.84 -25.24
C PRO A 266 -11.62 -0.20 -26.36
N LYS A 267 -11.63 1.12 -26.49
CA LYS A 267 -10.84 1.87 -27.48
C LYS A 267 -9.35 1.86 -27.15
N ASP A 268 -9.02 2.00 -25.85
CA ASP A 268 -7.64 2.05 -25.36
C ASP A 268 -7.16 0.66 -24.94
N TRP A 269 -8.09 -0.21 -24.54
CA TRP A 269 -7.83 -1.52 -23.97
C TRP A 269 -8.54 -2.60 -24.78
N HIS A 270 -7.84 -3.27 -25.68
CA HIS A 270 -8.42 -4.42 -26.41
C HIS A 270 -8.81 -5.56 -25.45
N HIS A 271 -9.65 -6.48 -25.91
CA HIS A 271 -10.28 -7.51 -25.08
C HIS A 271 -9.29 -8.39 -24.29
N LEU A 272 -8.12 -8.75 -24.86
CA LEU A 272 -7.11 -9.57 -24.17
C LEU A 272 -6.48 -8.80 -23.01
N ALA A 273 -6.15 -7.52 -23.20
CA ALA A 273 -5.57 -6.68 -22.17
C ALA A 273 -6.56 -6.43 -21.02
N ARG A 274 -7.83 -6.14 -21.32
CA ARG A 274 -8.88 -6.03 -20.30
C ARG A 274 -9.06 -7.34 -19.54
N ARG A 275 -9.10 -8.47 -20.24
CA ARG A 275 -9.18 -9.78 -19.63
C ARG A 275 -7.98 -10.04 -18.71
N TYR A 276 -6.77 -9.68 -19.12
CA TYR A 276 -5.57 -9.84 -18.32
C TYR A 276 -5.68 -9.08 -16.99
N VAL A 277 -6.09 -7.82 -17.02
CA VAL A 277 -6.28 -7.01 -15.80
C VAL A 277 -7.35 -7.64 -14.90
N MET A 278 -8.50 -8.04 -15.45
CA MET A 278 -9.59 -8.65 -14.69
C MET A 278 -9.19 -10.00 -14.08
N VAL A 279 -8.49 -10.85 -14.81
CA VAL A 279 -7.99 -12.14 -14.29
C VAL A 279 -7.00 -11.94 -13.16
N ASN A 280 -6.11 -10.94 -13.24
CA ASN A 280 -5.21 -10.62 -12.15
C ASN A 280 -5.99 -10.11 -10.92
N TYR A 281 -6.95 -9.22 -11.12
CA TYR A 281 -7.75 -8.68 -10.03
C TYR A 281 -8.57 -9.76 -9.30
N LEU A 282 -9.31 -10.57 -10.05
CA LEU A 282 -10.16 -11.63 -9.49
C LEU A 282 -9.33 -12.80 -8.94
N GLY A 283 -8.21 -13.10 -9.59
CA GLY A 283 -7.31 -14.19 -9.20
C GLY A 283 -6.54 -13.97 -7.92
N PHE A 284 -6.45 -12.73 -7.45
CA PHE A 284 -5.75 -12.41 -6.22
C PHE A 284 -6.23 -13.24 -5.03
N SER A 285 -7.53 -13.48 -4.89
CA SER A 285 -8.09 -14.24 -3.77
C SER A 285 -7.52 -15.66 -3.67
N PHE A 286 -7.35 -16.35 -4.80
CA PHE A 286 -6.70 -17.68 -4.84
C PHE A 286 -5.23 -17.60 -4.47
N TRP A 287 -4.54 -16.57 -4.95
CA TRP A 287 -3.14 -16.36 -4.66
C TRP A 287 -2.92 -16.08 -3.17
N ASP A 288 -3.75 -15.22 -2.58
CA ASP A 288 -3.66 -14.83 -1.17
C ASP A 288 -3.88 -16.03 -0.21
N VAL A 289 -4.86 -16.91 -0.51
CA VAL A 289 -5.08 -18.14 0.29
C VAL A 289 -3.84 -19.04 0.32
N LEU A 290 -3.11 -19.12 -0.78
CA LEU A 290 -1.92 -19.98 -0.87
C LEU A 290 -0.68 -19.33 -0.26
N THR A 291 -0.53 -18.02 -0.42
CA THR A 291 0.72 -17.33 -0.07
C THR A 291 0.70 -16.67 1.30
N PHE A 292 -0.44 -16.14 1.74
CA PHE A 292 -0.54 -15.46 3.01
C PHE A 292 -0.19 -16.34 4.22
N PRO A 293 -0.67 -17.59 4.36
CA PRO A 293 -0.22 -18.46 5.46
C PRO A 293 1.27 -18.76 5.45
N MET A 294 1.89 -18.80 4.26
CA MET A 294 3.33 -19.02 4.13
C MET A 294 4.15 -17.79 4.51
N MET A 295 3.57 -16.60 4.33
CA MET A 295 4.20 -15.30 4.60
C MET A 295 3.91 -14.79 6.02
N ALA A 296 2.76 -15.14 6.60
CA ALA A 296 2.28 -14.59 7.87
C ALA A 296 3.22 -14.87 9.06
N GLY A 297 3.99 -15.95 9.04
CA GLY A 297 5.05 -16.18 10.01
C GLY A 297 6.25 -15.23 9.89
N ARG A 298 6.33 -14.49 8.81
CA ARG A 298 7.40 -13.52 8.47
C ARG A 298 6.92 -12.06 8.59
N GLU A 299 5.61 -11.83 8.64
CA GLU A 299 5.00 -10.49 8.75
C GLU A 299 5.15 -9.84 10.13
N SER A 300 5.68 -10.56 11.11
CA SER A 300 5.95 -10.03 12.45
C SER A 300 7.08 -8.99 12.51
N GLY A 301 7.16 -8.10 11.53
CA GLY A 301 8.02 -6.92 11.58
C GLY A 301 8.77 -6.53 10.31
N GLU A 302 8.66 -7.27 9.19
CA GLU A 302 9.55 -7.06 8.05
C GLU A 302 8.88 -6.76 6.68
N LEU A 303 7.62 -6.42 6.62
CA LEU A 303 7.13 -5.65 5.47
C LEU A 303 7.53 -4.18 5.66
N ASN A 304 8.81 -3.94 5.76
CA ASN A 304 9.34 -2.61 5.55
C ASN A 304 8.97 -2.20 4.13
N GLN A 305 8.20 -1.14 4.03
CA GLN A 305 7.90 -0.47 2.79
C GLN A 305 9.23 -0.24 2.06
N ILE A 306 9.41 -0.90 0.92
CA ILE A 306 10.56 -0.59 0.05
C ILE A 306 10.22 0.73 -0.62
N LEU A 307 10.77 1.81 -0.08
CA LEU A 307 10.74 3.11 -0.72
C LEU A 307 11.74 3.07 -1.86
N ILE A 308 11.24 3.17 -3.09
CA ILE A 308 12.07 3.30 -4.28
C ILE A 308 12.12 4.78 -4.63
N ASP A 309 13.26 5.38 -4.41
CA ASP A 309 13.53 6.75 -4.80
C ASP A 309 14.41 6.82 -6.04
N ARG A 310 14.19 7.85 -6.84
CA ARG A 310 14.98 8.13 -8.03
C ARG A 310 15.78 9.43 -7.81
N ILE A 311 17.05 9.39 -8.15
CA ILE A 311 17.89 10.58 -8.21
C ILE A 311 17.97 11.01 -9.67
N SER A 312 17.14 11.95 -10.06
CA SER A 312 17.10 12.51 -11.41
C SER A 312 17.03 14.03 -11.37
N PRO A 313 17.57 14.73 -12.36
CA PRO A 313 17.42 16.19 -12.49
C PRO A 313 15.94 16.64 -12.58
N GLN A 314 15.04 15.75 -12.97
CA GLN A 314 13.62 16.03 -13.06
C GLN A 314 12.90 16.00 -11.70
N ASP A 315 13.52 15.40 -10.68
CA ASP A 315 12.90 15.18 -9.36
C ASP A 315 13.27 16.27 -8.35
N VAL A 316 14.10 17.25 -8.75
CA VAL A 316 14.49 18.37 -7.88
C VAL A 316 13.33 19.36 -7.72
N LYS A 317 13.18 19.91 -6.53
CA LYS A 317 12.12 20.88 -6.19
C LYS A 317 12.66 22.31 -6.13
N VAL A 318 13.74 22.51 -5.39
CA VAL A 318 14.37 23.83 -5.18
C VAL A 318 15.16 24.28 -6.40
N LEU A 319 15.97 23.40 -6.96
CA LEU A 319 16.80 23.73 -8.13
C LEU A 319 16.00 23.80 -9.45
N LYS A 320 14.76 23.33 -9.47
CA LYS A 320 13.88 23.45 -10.63
C LYS A 320 13.67 24.92 -11.05
N ASP A 321 13.64 25.82 -10.09
CA ASP A 321 13.47 27.25 -10.35
C ASP A 321 14.75 27.96 -10.87
N PHE A 322 15.85 27.20 -11.05
CA PHE A 322 17.14 27.71 -11.52
C PHE A 322 17.43 27.33 -12.97
N VAL A 323 16.43 26.83 -13.72
CA VAL A 323 16.60 26.34 -15.11
C VAL A 323 17.13 27.42 -16.04
N ASP A 324 16.82 28.70 -15.78
CA ASP A 324 17.37 29.86 -16.49
C ASP A 324 18.88 30.02 -16.32
N LEU A 325 19.42 29.65 -15.15
CA LEU A 325 20.83 29.73 -14.85
C LEU A 325 21.58 28.44 -15.19
N ALA A 326 20.93 27.30 -14.94
CA ALA A 326 21.61 26.01 -14.91
C ALA A 326 20.74 24.92 -15.57
N SER A 327 20.95 24.74 -16.88
CA SER A 327 20.40 23.61 -17.63
C SER A 327 21.48 22.62 -17.99
N LEU A 328 21.15 21.32 -18.04
CA LEU A 328 22.07 20.29 -18.49
C LEU A 328 22.42 20.49 -19.97
N LYS A 329 23.69 20.66 -20.24
CA LYS A 329 24.24 20.91 -21.60
C LYS A 329 24.44 19.59 -22.37
N GLY A 330 24.57 18.47 -21.67
CA GLY A 330 24.67 17.14 -22.25
C GLY A 330 23.46 16.67 -23.04
N SER A 331 22.29 17.29 -22.82
CA SER A 331 21.07 16.97 -23.56
C SER A 331 21.08 17.42 -25.04
N GLY A 332 21.97 18.35 -25.40
CA GLY A 332 22.17 18.80 -26.77
C GLY A 332 22.96 17.80 -27.63
N PHE A 333 22.93 17.97 -28.97
CA PHE A 333 23.66 17.16 -29.95
C PHE A 333 23.45 15.64 -29.76
N GLY A 334 22.23 15.18 -29.71
CA GLY A 334 21.92 13.75 -29.55
C GLY A 334 22.44 13.14 -28.24
N ARG A 335 22.51 13.93 -27.17
CA ARG A 335 23.02 13.58 -25.82
C ARG A 335 24.57 13.56 -25.68
N PHE A 336 25.31 14.09 -26.66
CA PHE A 336 26.78 14.15 -26.63
C PHE A 336 27.32 15.57 -26.37
N GLY A 337 26.46 16.57 -26.15
CA GLY A 337 26.88 17.97 -26.03
C GLY A 337 27.95 18.23 -24.97
N ALA A 338 27.92 17.55 -23.85
CA ALA A 338 28.90 17.70 -22.77
C ALA A 338 30.31 17.17 -23.15
N PHE A 339 30.41 16.22 -24.07
CA PHE A 339 31.70 15.66 -24.49
C PHE A 339 32.54 16.65 -25.31
N LEU A 340 31.92 17.61 -25.99
CA LEU A 340 32.57 18.52 -26.92
C LEU A 340 33.21 19.76 -26.24
N SER A 341 32.79 20.07 -24.99
CA SER A 341 33.26 21.28 -24.29
C SER A 341 33.54 20.98 -22.82
N ARG A 342 34.73 21.41 -22.33
CA ARG A 342 35.09 21.35 -20.92
C ARG A 342 34.08 22.12 -20.07
N LYS A 343 33.70 23.31 -20.50
CA LYS A 343 32.69 24.15 -19.82
C LYS A 343 31.35 23.42 -19.65
N TYR A 344 30.92 22.66 -20.67
CA TYR A 344 29.67 21.90 -20.59
C TYR A 344 29.80 20.72 -19.65
N ARG A 345 30.92 20.03 -19.62
CA ARG A 345 31.16 18.95 -18.65
C ARG A 345 31.20 19.46 -17.22
N GLU A 346 31.86 20.58 -16.98
CA GLU A 346 31.91 21.21 -15.66
C GLU A 346 30.51 21.64 -15.19
N ASN A 347 29.73 22.23 -16.11
CA ASN A 347 28.33 22.57 -15.82
C ASN A 347 27.51 21.36 -15.42
N ASP A 348 27.52 20.28 -16.23
CA ASP A 348 26.70 19.11 -15.98
C ASP A 348 27.16 18.32 -14.74
N TYR A 349 28.46 18.29 -14.49
CA TYR A 349 29.03 17.72 -13.27
C TYR A 349 28.56 18.48 -12.02
N LEU A 350 28.68 19.81 -12.03
CA LEU A 350 28.27 20.66 -10.90
C LEU A 350 26.77 20.51 -10.62
N LEU A 351 25.93 20.55 -11.67
CA LEU A 351 24.51 20.35 -11.54
C LEU A 351 24.15 18.96 -11.02
N GLY A 352 24.84 17.92 -11.51
CA GLY A 352 24.65 16.55 -11.02
C GLY A 352 24.89 16.44 -9.52
N ARG A 353 25.92 17.12 -8.98
CA ARG A 353 26.22 17.15 -7.56
C ARG A 353 25.13 17.88 -6.74
N LEU A 354 24.68 19.03 -7.24
CA LEU A 354 23.65 19.83 -6.58
C LEU A 354 22.30 19.07 -6.58
N HIS A 355 21.91 18.47 -7.71
CA HIS A 355 20.71 17.65 -7.81
C HIS A 355 20.78 16.42 -6.89
N ALA A 356 21.92 15.73 -6.87
CA ALA A 356 22.10 14.57 -5.98
C ALA A 356 21.98 14.97 -4.51
N LEU A 357 22.59 16.11 -4.10
CA LEU A 357 22.46 16.61 -2.73
C LEU A 357 21.02 16.92 -2.38
N GLU A 358 20.28 17.62 -3.25
CA GLU A 358 18.88 17.94 -3.00
C GLU A 358 18.05 16.67 -2.78
N ARG A 359 18.18 15.69 -3.68
CA ARG A 359 17.45 14.44 -3.61
C ARG A 359 17.83 13.59 -2.39
N LEU A 360 19.11 13.51 -2.05
CA LEU A 360 19.58 12.79 -0.87
C LEU A 360 19.03 13.40 0.42
N VAL A 361 18.99 14.74 0.51
CA VAL A 361 18.38 15.42 1.66
C VAL A 361 16.88 15.10 1.74
N ASP A 362 16.15 15.13 0.61
CA ASP A 362 14.72 14.78 0.59
C ASP A 362 14.52 13.33 1.04
N ILE A 363 15.24 12.37 0.47
CA ILE A 363 15.13 10.94 0.82
C ILE A 363 15.39 10.71 2.31
N ILE A 364 16.45 11.32 2.86
CA ILE A 364 16.79 11.15 4.28
C ILE A 364 15.72 11.78 5.16
N CYS A 365 15.22 12.97 4.79
CA CYS A 365 14.19 13.67 5.57
C CYS A 365 12.85 12.94 5.51
N ASP A 366 12.47 12.40 4.35
CA ASP A 366 11.24 11.62 4.19
C ASP A 366 11.32 10.32 5.00
N CYS A 367 12.46 9.59 4.95
CA CYS A 367 12.66 8.38 5.75
C CYS A 367 12.66 8.65 7.27
N ALA A 368 13.09 9.84 7.70
CA ALA A 368 13.15 10.22 9.11
C ALA A 368 11.90 10.95 9.62
N ASP A 369 10.87 11.11 8.77
CA ASP A 369 9.65 11.88 9.05
C ASP A 369 9.95 13.32 9.56
N VAL A 370 10.98 13.92 9.00
CA VAL A 370 11.47 15.25 9.40
C VAL A 370 10.47 16.38 9.15
N PRO A 371 9.66 16.37 8.06
CA PRO A 371 8.65 17.42 7.84
C PRO A 371 7.70 17.62 9.00
N ASN A 372 7.39 16.57 9.73
CA ASN A 372 6.51 16.63 10.90
C ASN A 372 7.21 17.08 12.19
N LYS A 373 8.54 17.26 12.16
CA LYS A 373 9.35 17.65 13.32
C LYS A 373 9.73 19.14 13.36
N GLY A 374 9.17 19.96 12.47
CA GLY A 374 9.43 21.41 12.43
C GLY A 374 10.85 21.80 12.01
N ILE A 375 11.60 20.90 11.35
CA ILE A 375 12.96 21.17 10.87
C ILE A 375 12.89 21.89 9.51
N ASN A 376 13.66 22.96 9.35
CA ASN A 376 13.74 23.71 8.09
C ASN A 376 14.64 22.99 7.07
N ILE A 377 14.01 22.14 6.23
CA ILE A 377 14.69 21.37 5.20
C ILE A 377 15.33 22.29 4.15
N THR A 378 14.69 23.42 3.81
CA THR A 378 15.22 24.38 2.85
C THR A 378 16.58 24.95 3.34
N GLU A 379 16.70 25.25 4.61
CA GLU A 379 17.96 25.75 5.18
C GLU A 379 19.07 24.66 5.18
N ILE A 380 18.71 23.39 5.39
CA ILE A 380 19.65 22.27 5.25
C ILE A 380 20.16 22.18 3.82
N LYS A 381 19.27 22.21 2.82
CA LYS A 381 19.62 22.19 1.42
C LYS A 381 20.49 23.38 1.04
N LYS A 382 20.12 24.58 1.46
CA LYS A 382 20.86 25.83 1.24
C LYS A 382 22.31 25.71 1.71
N ARG A 383 22.53 25.30 2.95
CA ARG A 383 23.88 25.06 3.50
C ARG A 383 24.64 24.00 2.72
N GLY A 384 23.97 22.91 2.36
CA GLY A 384 24.57 21.84 1.56
C GLY A 384 25.00 22.33 0.18
N PHE A 385 24.16 23.07 -0.52
CA PHE A 385 24.48 23.65 -1.84
C PHE A 385 25.71 24.57 -1.77
N LEU A 386 25.77 25.48 -0.79
CA LEU A 386 26.91 26.37 -0.62
C LEU A 386 28.20 25.58 -0.37
N ARG A 387 28.15 24.52 0.44
CA ARG A 387 29.30 23.64 0.68
C ARG A 387 29.77 22.92 -0.58
N VAL A 388 28.83 22.46 -1.45
CA VAL A 388 29.20 21.87 -2.74
C VAL A 388 29.88 22.92 -3.62
N LEU A 389 29.36 24.16 -3.71
CA LEU A 389 29.96 25.21 -4.49
C LEU A 389 31.37 25.57 -3.97
N ASP A 390 31.56 25.66 -2.65
CA ASP A 390 32.87 25.92 -2.02
C ASP A 390 33.90 24.83 -2.37
N ALA A 391 33.45 23.56 -2.32
CA ALA A 391 34.34 22.43 -2.60
C ALA A 391 34.75 22.32 -4.08
N GLU A 392 33.88 22.76 -4.99
CA GLU A 392 34.11 22.60 -6.44
C GLU A 392 34.74 23.82 -7.12
N GLU A 393 34.69 25.00 -6.49
CA GLU A 393 35.15 26.26 -7.11
C GLU A 393 36.60 26.17 -7.64
N ALA A 394 37.51 25.56 -6.90
CA ALA A 394 38.90 25.38 -7.30
C ALA A 394 39.07 24.33 -8.43
N HIS A 395 38.12 23.42 -8.60
CA HIS A 395 38.21 22.31 -9.55
C HIS A 395 37.51 22.57 -10.88
N LEU A 396 36.68 23.62 -10.95
CA LEU A 396 35.84 23.95 -12.11
C LEU A 396 36.15 25.36 -12.67
N PRO A 397 37.35 25.56 -13.24
CA PRO A 397 37.86 26.90 -13.62
C PRO A 397 36.99 27.58 -14.71
N GLU A 398 36.30 26.82 -15.57
CA GLU A 398 35.46 27.40 -16.62
C GLU A 398 34.02 27.69 -16.13
N SER A 399 33.65 27.27 -14.91
CA SER A 399 32.33 27.45 -14.34
C SER A 399 32.24 28.57 -13.29
N GLY A 400 33.26 29.41 -13.11
CA GLY A 400 33.29 30.44 -12.06
C GLY A 400 32.10 31.41 -12.10
N SER A 401 31.73 31.88 -13.30
CA SER A 401 30.55 32.74 -13.46
C SER A 401 29.23 32.05 -13.09
N LEU A 402 29.09 30.77 -13.39
CA LEU A 402 27.94 29.95 -13.02
C LEU A 402 27.90 29.74 -11.50
N ILE A 403 29.04 29.42 -10.88
CA ILE A 403 29.15 29.24 -9.43
C ILE A 403 28.76 30.53 -8.70
N ALA A 404 29.21 31.70 -9.15
CA ALA A 404 28.87 32.98 -8.57
C ALA A 404 27.37 33.27 -8.67
N ALA A 405 26.76 33.01 -9.83
CA ALA A 405 25.31 33.18 -10.03
C ALA A 405 24.46 32.22 -9.18
N LEU A 406 24.86 30.95 -9.12
CA LEU A 406 24.21 29.95 -8.27
C LEU A 406 24.30 30.32 -6.79
N ARG A 407 25.49 30.77 -6.35
CA ARG A 407 25.70 31.20 -4.95
C ARG A 407 24.78 32.35 -4.56
N ALA A 408 24.64 33.36 -5.43
CA ALA A 408 23.73 34.49 -5.19
C ALA A 408 22.28 34.03 -5.10
N ARG A 409 21.85 33.14 -6.00
CA ARG A 409 20.46 32.63 -6.04
C ARG A 409 20.15 31.73 -4.85
N ILE A 410 21.08 30.84 -4.47
CA ILE A 410 20.95 29.97 -3.29
C ILE A 410 20.91 30.80 -2.01
N ALA A 411 21.71 31.85 -1.89
CA ALA A 411 21.69 32.75 -0.73
C ALA A 411 20.31 33.43 -0.54
N ALA A 412 19.58 33.68 -1.62
CA ALA A 412 18.26 34.31 -1.64
C ALA A 412 17.08 33.33 -1.32
N LEU A 413 17.33 32.03 -1.21
CA LEU A 413 16.31 31.04 -0.81
C LEU A 413 15.80 31.37 0.63
N LYS A 414 14.49 31.34 0.80
CA LYS A 414 13.80 31.61 2.08
C LYS A 414 13.47 30.31 2.81
#